data_7e7e8065f1d859816d2241ef492478fc
#
_entry.id   7e7e8065f1d859816d2241ef492478fc
#
_cell.length_a   1.000
_cell.length_b   1.000
_cell.length_c   1.000
_cell.angle_alpha   90.00
_cell.angle_beta   90.00
_cell.angle_gamma   90.00
#
_symmetry.space_group_name_H-M   'P 1'
#
loop_
_entity.id
_entity.type
_entity.pdbx_description
1 polymer ?
#
loop_
_entity_poly.entity_id
_entity_poly.type
_entity_poly.pdbx_seq_one_letter_code
_entity_poly.pdbx_strand_id
1 'polypeptide(L)'
;MRFLIIIPAHNEEDSILLCLNSLAKQTYQNFNCIIVNDGSTDKTKELVENFIKKNTSFRLKNLDTSFHQPGAKVVQTFYQGLEEVSLADYDVICKFDADIIFPPQYLENINKVYKENPKTGMVSGLVYIQNDKGEWVYENLSSKYHVRGPIKSYRKDCFFAMNGLRSVLGWDNIDVMLAQMNSYDIITIKNLWVKHLRPTAYKYKSQKAEKLGEYFYNIGLNLPLAMVSSAKSSFKNRSFSEFFITMKSFLSQNKPLQLTQEEIKFIRNLRNPLQKILNKQ
;
A
#
# COMPACT_ATOMS: atom_id res chain seq x y z
N MET A 1 -8.99 5.06 19.50
CA MET A 1 -7.74 5.56 18.92
C MET A 1 -8.07 6.65 17.91
N ARG A 2 -7.20 7.62 17.70
CA ARG A 2 -7.41 8.67 16.69
C ARG A 2 -6.67 8.32 15.40
N PHE A 3 -7.37 8.36 14.26
CA PHE A 3 -6.83 7.99 12.96
C PHE A 3 -6.44 9.24 12.15
N LEU A 4 -5.28 9.19 11.50
CA LEU A 4 -4.90 10.08 10.41
C LEU A 4 -5.01 9.30 9.10
N ILE A 5 -5.87 9.75 8.20
CA ILE A 5 -6.03 9.15 6.87
C ILE A 5 -5.41 10.09 5.85
N ILE A 6 -4.52 9.59 5.02
CA ILE A 6 -3.92 10.33 3.91
C ILE A 6 -4.29 9.64 2.60
N ILE A 7 -4.84 10.42 1.68
CA ILE A 7 -5.31 9.97 0.37
C ILE A 7 -4.54 10.72 -0.72
N PRO A 8 -3.48 10.14 -1.28
CA PRO A 8 -2.89 10.62 -2.54
C PRO A 8 -3.91 10.52 -3.67
N ALA A 9 -4.13 11.61 -4.41
CA ALA A 9 -5.08 11.66 -5.53
C ALA A 9 -4.46 12.36 -6.74
N HIS A 10 -4.60 11.75 -7.94
CA HIS A 10 -4.18 12.33 -9.22
C HIS A 10 -5.12 11.86 -10.32
N ASN A 11 -5.93 12.79 -10.86
CA ASN A 11 -6.94 12.53 -11.88
C ASN A 11 -7.93 11.43 -11.46
N GLU A 12 -8.70 11.72 -10.41
CA GLU A 12 -9.63 10.81 -9.74
C GLU A 12 -11.07 11.32 -9.76
N GLU A 13 -11.44 12.16 -10.74
CA GLU A 13 -12.78 12.80 -10.81
C GLU A 13 -13.93 11.79 -10.76
N ASP A 14 -13.76 10.59 -11.34
CA ASP A 14 -14.79 9.55 -11.37
C ASP A 14 -14.97 8.81 -10.04
N SER A 15 -13.96 8.80 -9.17
CA SER A 15 -13.89 7.95 -7.99
C SER A 15 -13.83 8.69 -6.65
N ILE A 16 -13.21 9.87 -6.65
CA ILE A 16 -12.86 10.58 -5.40
C ILE A 16 -14.08 10.84 -4.49
N LEU A 17 -15.20 11.29 -5.03
CA LEU A 17 -16.40 11.53 -4.23
C LEU A 17 -17.02 10.26 -3.66
N LEU A 18 -16.93 9.13 -4.37
CA LEU A 18 -17.39 7.83 -3.86
C LEU A 18 -16.54 7.40 -2.66
N CYS A 19 -15.24 7.56 -2.76
CA CYS A 19 -14.29 7.30 -1.67
C CYS A 19 -14.59 8.19 -0.45
N LEU A 20 -14.59 9.52 -0.63
CA LEU A 20 -14.76 10.48 0.47
C LEU A 20 -16.13 10.36 1.15
N ASN A 21 -17.21 10.16 0.38
CA ASN A 21 -18.53 9.92 0.95
C ASN A 21 -18.59 8.62 1.77
N SER A 22 -17.86 7.58 1.38
CA SER A 22 -17.79 6.33 2.13
C SER A 22 -17.04 6.50 3.46
N LEU A 23 -16.04 7.36 3.51
CA LEU A 23 -15.32 7.72 4.73
C LEU A 23 -16.15 8.65 5.63
N ALA A 24 -16.84 9.63 5.07
CA ALA A 24 -17.71 10.52 5.84
C ALA A 24 -18.87 9.76 6.53
N LYS A 25 -19.27 8.60 5.97
CA LYS A 25 -20.34 7.73 6.51
C LYS A 25 -19.82 6.62 7.44
N GLN A 26 -18.55 6.67 7.87
CA GLN A 26 -18.05 5.68 8.83
C GLN A 26 -18.78 5.79 10.17
N THR A 27 -19.05 4.65 10.82
CA THR A 27 -19.60 4.62 12.20
C THR A 27 -18.61 5.12 13.23
N TYR A 28 -17.31 5.01 12.94
CA TYR A 28 -16.23 5.53 13.76
C TYR A 28 -15.72 6.86 13.22
N GLN A 29 -16.00 7.95 13.96
CA GLN A 29 -15.76 9.34 13.50
C GLN A 29 -14.48 9.98 14.07
N ASN A 30 -13.70 9.30 14.92
CA ASN A 30 -12.49 9.87 15.50
C ASN A 30 -11.30 9.79 14.53
N PHE A 31 -11.39 10.52 13.43
CA PHE A 31 -10.34 10.62 12.42
C PHE A 31 -10.27 12.01 11.79
N ASN A 32 -9.10 12.30 11.22
CA ASN A 32 -8.92 13.36 10.23
C ASN A 32 -8.44 12.74 8.91
N CYS A 33 -8.86 13.34 7.79
CA CYS A 33 -8.49 12.91 6.46
C CYS A 33 -7.84 14.06 5.69
N ILE A 34 -6.66 13.82 5.13
CA ILE A 34 -5.95 14.76 4.26
C ILE A 34 -5.91 14.17 2.86
N ILE A 35 -6.57 14.84 1.92
CA ILE A 35 -6.49 14.54 0.51
C ILE A 35 -5.32 15.34 -0.06
N VAL A 36 -4.35 14.66 -0.68
CA VAL A 36 -3.23 15.31 -1.34
C VAL A 36 -3.45 15.25 -2.84
N ASN A 37 -3.90 16.36 -3.40
CA ASN A 37 -4.07 16.50 -4.85
C ASN A 37 -2.71 16.69 -5.50
N ASP A 38 -2.24 15.67 -6.19
CA ASP A 38 -0.92 15.62 -6.84
C ASP A 38 -1.01 16.17 -8.28
N GLY A 39 -1.29 17.47 -8.40
CA GLY A 39 -1.31 18.16 -9.70
C GLY A 39 -2.36 17.59 -10.67
N SER A 40 -3.59 17.29 -10.22
CA SER A 40 -4.66 16.84 -11.10
C SER A 40 -5.03 17.89 -12.14
N THR A 41 -5.32 17.44 -13.35
CA THR A 41 -5.72 18.25 -14.52
C THR A 41 -7.21 18.12 -14.84
N ASP A 42 -7.91 17.20 -14.17
CA ASP A 42 -9.35 16.97 -14.24
C ASP A 42 -10.09 17.72 -13.12
N LYS A 43 -11.36 17.39 -12.88
CA LYS A 43 -12.19 18.01 -11.84
C LYS A 43 -11.90 17.55 -10.42
N THR A 44 -10.90 16.70 -10.19
CA THR A 44 -10.59 16.14 -8.85
C THR A 44 -10.47 17.23 -7.80
N LYS A 45 -9.68 18.29 -8.07
CA LYS A 45 -9.48 19.42 -7.14
C LYS A 45 -10.80 20.09 -6.77
N GLU A 46 -11.58 20.50 -7.77
CA GLU A 46 -12.86 21.18 -7.58
C GLU A 46 -13.85 20.33 -6.75
N LEU A 47 -13.95 19.04 -7.06
CA LEU A 47 -14.82 18.12 -6.35
C LEU A 47 -14.44 18.00 -4.86
N VAL A 48 -13.14 17.91 -4.55
CA VAL A 48 -12.66 17.85 -3.17
C VAL A 48 -12.89 19.16 -2.45
N GLU A 49 -12.60 20.32 -3.07
CA GLU A 49 -12.86 21.65 -2.50
C GLU A 49 -14.33 21.85 -2.12
N ASN A 50 -15.25 21.40 -2.95
CA ASN A 50 -16.68 21.47 -2.68
C ASN A 50 -17.10 20.48 -1.56
N PHE A 51 -16.50 19.31 -1.50
CA PHE A 51 -16.78 18.31 -0.47
C PHE A 51 -16.35 18.75 0.94
N ILE A 52 -15.14 19.30 1.09
CA ILE A 52 -14.59 19.71 2.40
C ILE A 52 -15.34 20.86 3.04
N LYS A 53 -16.04 21.72 2.28
CA LYS A 53 -16.88 22.81 2.81
C LYS A 53 -17.95 22.30 3.80
N LYS A 54 -18.40 21.06 3.63
CA LYS A 54 -19.44 20.41 4.46
C LYS A 54 -18.89 19.33 5.40
N ASN A 55 -17.59 19.04 5.34
CA ASN A 55 -16.95 17.93 6.04
C ASN A 55 -15.67 18.38 6.72
N THR A 56 -15.75 18.90 7.93
CA THR A 56 -14.64 19.56 8.65
C THR A 56 -13.49 18.62 9.05
N SER A 57 -13.74 17.32 9.11
CA SER A 57 -12.70 16.30 9.36
C SER A 57 -11.79 16.05 8.14
N PHE A 58 -12.11 16.66 6.99
CA PHE A 58 -11.38 16.50 5.74
C PHE A 58 -10.66 17.80 5.37
N ARG A 59 -9.45 17.68 4.86
CA ARG A 59 -8.63 18.79 4.37
C ARG A 59 -8.05 18.46 3.00
N LEU A 60 -7.76 19.49 2.21
CA LEU A 60 -7.11 19.36 0.91
C LEU A 60 -5.74 20.04 0.96
N LYS A 61 -4.71 19.31 0.52
CA LYS A 61 -3.40 19.87 0.15
C LYS A 61 -3.25 19.76 -1.37
N ASN A 62 -2.97 20.88 -2.03
CA ASN A 62 -2.65 20.92 -3.45
C ASN A 62 -1.13 20.93 -3.66
N LEU A 63 -0.63 20.12 -4.59
CA LEU A 63 0.72 20.16 -5.12
C LEU A 63 0.68 20.73 -6.54
N ASP A 64 1.68 21.55 -6.90
CA ASP A 64 1.65 22.31 -8.16
C ASP A 64 1.93 21.48 -9.41
N THR A 65 2.74 20.42 -9.31
CA THR A 65 3.11 19.58 -10.46
C THR A 65 3.29 18.13 -10.05
N SER A 66 2.81 17.23 -10.92
CA SER A 66 3.02 15.79 -10.77
C SER A 66 3.86 15.22 -11.90
N PHE A 67 4.99 14.56 -11.53
CA PHE A 67 5.70 13.69 -12.43
C PHE A 67 5.39 12.25 -12.06
N HIS A 68 4.82 11.49 -12.99
CA HIS A 68 4.43 10.11 -12.74
C HIS A 68 5.66 9.21 -12.52
N GLN A 69 5.80 8.66 -11.31
CA GLN A 69 6.77 7.60 -10.97
C GLN A 69 6.06 6.42 -10.33
N PRO A 70 5.92 5.28 -11.02
CA PRO A 70 5.24 4.12 -10.48
C PRO A 70 5.83 3.66 -9.14
N GLY A 71 4.97 3.47 -8.13
CA GLY A 71 5.36 2.98 -6.80
C GLY A 71 6.00 4.04 -5.88
N ALA A 72 6.97 4.81 -6.35
CA ALA A 72 7.64 5.83 -5.54
C ALA A 72 6.77 7.07 -5.32
N LYS A 73 6.08 7.54 -6.35
CA LYS A 73 5.31 8.80 -6.32
C LYS A 73 4.19 8.78 -5.27
N VAL A 74 3.43 7.71 -5.17
CA VAL A 74 2.35 7.61 -4.19
C VAL A 74 2.84 7.74 -2.75
N VAL A 75 4.05 7.24 -2.46
CA VAL A 75 4.68 7.38 -1.14
C VAL A 75 5.15 8.81 -0.90
N GLN A 76 5.73 9.47 -1.91
CA GLN A 76 6.14 10.87 -1.80
C GLN A 76 4.93 11.78 -1.56
N THR A 77 3.84 11.58 -2.32
CA THR A 77 2.58 12.30 -2.14
C THR A 77 1.97 12.04 -0.76
N PHE A 78 2.04 10.80 -0.25
CA PHE A 78 1.63 10.47 1.10
C PHE A 78 2.42 11.25 2.16
N TYR A 79 3.74 11.37 2.02
CA TYR A 79 4.57 12.15 2.95
C TYR A 79 4.24 13.64 2.91
N GLN A 80 3.89 14.18 1.76
CA GLN A 80 3.40 15.55 1.67
C GLN A 80 2.16 15.78 2.53
N GLY A 81 1.28 14.80 2.65
CA GLY A 81 0.14 14.85 3.56
C GLY A 81 0.53 14.71 5.03
N LEU A 82 1.56 13.90 5.36
CA LEU A 82 2.04 13.75 6.74
C LEU A 82 2.64 15.05 7.29
N GLU A 83 3.29 15.86 6.46
CA GLU A 83 3.89 17.13 6.85
C GLU A 83 2.87 18.19 7.30
N GLU A 84 1.58 18.04 6.96
CA GLU A 84 0.51 18.97 7.31
C GLU A 84 0.07 18.92 8.78
N VAL A 85 0.50 17.90 9.54
CA VAL A 85 0.00 17.65 10.89
C VAL A 85 1.08 17.14 11.84
N SER A 86 0.90 17.42 13.13
CA SER A 86 1.67 16.76 14.18
C SER A 86 1.16 15.34 14.37
N LEU A 87 2.04 14.35 14.24
CA LEU A 87 1.70 12.94 14.48
C LEU A 87 1.52 12.60 15.96
N ALA A 88 1.84 13.52 16.88
CA ALA A 88 1.64 13.33 18.32
C ALA A 88 0.17 13.07 18.66
N ASP A 89 -0.75 13.69 17.92
CA ASP A 89 -2.19 13.62 18.16
C ASP A 89 -2.87 12.35 17.63
N TYR A 90 -2.15 11.47 16.95
CA TYR A 90 -2.72 10.30 16.29
C TYR A 90 -2.12 9.00 16.80
N ASP A 91 -2.94 7.95 16.80
CA ASP A 91 -2.55 6.59 17.20
C ASP A 91 -2.32 5.68 15.99
N VAL A 92 -3.06 5.94 14.90
CA VAL A 92 -3.05 5.13 13.68
C VAL A 92 -2.89 6.03 12.46
N ILE A 93 -1.97 5.68 11.58
CA ILE A 93 -1.71 6.35 10.31
C ILE A 93 -2.22 5.45 9.19
N CYS A 94 -3.06 5.98 8.29
CA CYS A 94 -3.61 5.26 7.16
C CYS A 94 -3.15 5.88 5.84
N LYS A 95 -2.76 5.05 4.89
CA LYS A 95 -2.62 5.39 3.47
C LYS A 95 -3.71 4.68 2.71
N PHE A 96 -4.68 5.44 2.21
CA PHE A 96 -5.78 4.90 1.40
C PHE A 96 -5.73 5.43 -0.02
N ASP A 97 -6.17 4.62 -1.00
CA ASP A 97 -6.29 5.07 -2.38
C ASP A 97 -7.62 5.80 -2.62
N ALA A 98 -7.64 6.70 -3.58
CA ALA A 98 -8.77 7.59 -3.87
C ALA A 98 -9.94 6.88 -4.59
N ASP A 99 -9.76 5.64 -5.01
CA ASP A 99 -10.73 4.82 -5.73
C ASP A 99 -11.26 3.63 -4.91
N ILE A 100 -11.24 3.77 -3.58
CA ILE A 100 -11.74 2.77 -2.64
C ILE A 100 -13.06 3.20 -2.01
N ILE A 101 -14.07 2.32 -2.01
CA ILE A 101 -15.30 2.50 -1.25
C ILE A 101 -15.26 1.60 -0.01
N PHE A 102 -15.31 2.22 1.17
CA PHE A 102 -15.27 1.55 2.46
C PHE A 102 -16.67 1.18 2.96
N PRO A 103 -16.89 0.00 3.56
CA PRO A 103 -18.14 -0.27 4.27
C PRO A 103 -18.23 0.60 5.53
N PRO A 104 -19.46 0.92 6.02
CA PRO A 104 -19.64 1.87 7.12
C PRO A 104 -18.88 1.55 8.41
N GLN A 105 -18.66 0.27 8.71
CA GLN A 105 -17.97 -0.19 9.94
C GLN A 105 -16.47 -0.43 9.74
N TYR A 106 -15.86 0.04 8.62
CA TYR A 106 -14.46 -0.29 8.31
C TYR A 106 -13.49 0.20 9.38
N LEU A 107 -13.55 1.49 9.73
CA LEU A 107 -12.67 2.09 10.75
C LEU A 107 -12.96 1.54 12.16
N GLU A 108 -14.20 1.26 12.48
CA GLU A 108 -14.60 0.66 13.76
C GLU A 108 -13.97 -0.73 13.96
N ASN A 109 -14.05 -1.59 12.93
CA ASN A 109 -13.46 -2.93 12.98
C ASN A 109 -11.94 -2.88 13.11
N ILE A 110 -11.27 -1.99 12.37
CA ILE A 110 -9.81 -1.79 12.47
C ILE A 110 -9.44 -1.30 13.88
N ASN A 111 -10.18 -0.32 14.41
CA ASN A 111 -9.96 0.22 15.75
C ASN A 111 -10.09 -0.86 16.83
N LYS A 112 -11.07 -1.76 16.70
CA LYS A 112 -11.25 -2.88 17.62
C LYS A 112 -10.01 -3.77 17.66
N VAL A 113 -9.48 -4.20 16.51
CA VAL A 113 -8.28 -5.05 16.43
C VAL A 113 -7.07 -4.37 17.06
N TYR A 114 -6.85 -3.07 16.79
CA TYR A 114 -5.75 -2.33 17.41
C TYR A 114 -5.86 -2.20 18.93
N LYS A 115 -7.08 -2.09 19.46
CA LYS A 115 -7.33 -2.02 20.91
C LYS A 115 -7.11 -3.35 21.59
N GLU A 116 -7.56 -4.45 20.97
CA GLU A 116 -7.51 -5.79 21.54
C GLU A 116 -6.09 -6.40 21.52
N ASN A 117 -5.26 -6.01 20.57
CA ASN A 117 -3.90 -6.53 20.45
C ASN A 117 -2.85 -5.40 20.30
N PRO A 118 -2.13 -5.06 21.37
CA PRO A 118 -1.07 -4.04 21.34
C PRO A 118 0.09 -4.37 20.40
N LYS A 119 0.35 -5.65 20.10
CA LYS A 119 1.38 -6.08 19.15
C LYS A 119 0.98 -5.88 17.67
N THR A 120 -0.30 -5.61 17.40
CA THR A 120 -0.75 -5.38 16.03
C THR A 120 -0.14 -4.09 15.49
N GLY A 121 0.70 -4.21 14.47
CA GLY A 121 1.33 -3.10 13.78
C GLY A 121 0.55 -2.65 12.55
N MET A 122 -0.08 -3.57 11.83
CA MET A 122 -0.83 -3.27 10.61
C MET A 122 -2.16 -4.03 10.59
N VAL A 123 -3.23 -3.35 10.15
CA VAL A 123 -4.56 -3.95 9.97
C VAL A 123 -5.17 -3.51 8.64
N SER A 124 -5.85 -4.42 7.96
CA SER A 124 -6.75 -4.06 6.85
C SER A 124 -7.89 -5.07 6.71
N GLY A 125 -8.86 -4.72 5.86
CA GLY A 125 -9.78 -5.69 5.28
C GLY A 125 -9.21 -6.33 4.01
N LEU A 126 -10.09 -6.94 3.21
CA LEU A 126 -9.81 -7.49 1.89
C LEU A 126 -10.20 -6.49 0.80
N VAL A 127 -9.54 -6.57 -0.36
CA VAL A 127 -9.86 -5.75 -1.53
C VAL A 127 -10.64 -6.58 -2.54
N TYR A 128 -11.78 -6.07 -2.98
CA TYR A 128 -12.66 -6.66 -3.98
C TYR A 128 -12.77 -5.75 -5.19
N ILE A 129 -12.80 -6.34 -6.38
CA ILE A 129 -13.00 -5.65 -7.67
C ILE A 129 -14.25 -6.18 -8.36
N GLN A 130 -14.81 -5.43 -9.30
CA GLN A 130 -15.84 -5.96 -10.17
C GLN A 130 -15.24 -6.87 -11.26
N ASN A 131 -15.87 -8.03 -11.48
CA ASN A 131 -15.60 -8.88 -12.63
C ASN A 131 -16.40 -8.40 -13.85
N ASP A 132 -16.22 -9.06 -15.00
CA ASP A 132 -16.90 -8.72 -16.26
C ASP A 132 -18.44 -8.88 -16.18
N LYS A 133 -18.96 -9.57 -15.14
CA LYS A 133 -20.40 -9.73 -14.89
C LYS A 133 -20.95 -8.68 -13.91
N GLY A 134 -20.12 -7.74 -13.45
CA GLY A 134 -20.50 -6.73 -12.46
C GLY A 134 -20.53 -7.24 -11.01
N GLU A 135 -20.08 -8.47 -10.73
CA GLU A 135 -20.05 -9.04 -9.39
C GLU A 135 -18.77 -8.64 -8.66
N TRP A 136 -18.86 -8.36 -7.35
CA TRP A 136 -17.70 -8.07 -6.51
C TRP A 136 -16.99 -9.37 -6.12
N VAL A 137 -15.75 -9.53 -6.58
CA VAL A 137 -14.91 -10.71 -6.35
C VAL A 137 -13.60 -10.31 -5.68
N TYR A 138 -13.04 -11.20 -4.88
CA TYR A 138 -11.74 -10.96 -4.24
C TYR A 138 -10.65 -10.70 -5.30
N GLU A 139 -9.93 -9.58 -5.17
CA GLU A 139 -8.80 -9.25 -6.04
C GLU A 139 -7.59 -10.12 -5.69
N ASN A 140 -7.46 -11.27 -6.36
CA ASN A 140 -6.47 -12.32 -6.05
C ASN A 140 -5.05 -11.98 -6.54
N LEU A 141 -4.46 -10.90 -6.04
CA LEU A 141 -3.08 -10.48 -6.33
C LEU A 141 -2.09 -10.86 -5.23
N SER A 142 -2.56 -11.12 -4.02
CA SER A 142 -1.75 -11.48 -2.86
C SER A 142 -2.47 -12.47 -1.96
N SER A 143 -1.78 -13.03 -0.97
CA SER A 143 -2.42 -13.82 0.09
C SER A 143 -3.47 -13.00 0.84
N LYS A 144 -4.55 -13.65 1.29
CA LYS A 144 -5.57 -13.05 2.18
C LYS A 144 -5.02 -12.66 3.58
N TYR A 145 -3.76 -12.91 3.85
CA TYR A 145 -3.05 -12.50 5.06
C TYR A 145 -2.14 -11.28 4.83
N HIS A 146 -2.18 -10.69 3.64
CA HIS A 146 -1.36 -9.55 3.27
C HIS A 146 -2.18 -8.26 3.28
N VAL A 147 -1.71 -7.26 4.03
CA VAL A 147 -2.29 -5.92 4.03
C VAL A 147 -1.92 -5.21 2.72
N ARG A 148 -2.92 -4.97 1.88
CA ARG A 148 -2.77 -4.44 0.52
C ARG A 148 -2.48 -2.94 0.48
N GLY A 149 -1.69 -2.51 -0.53
CA GLY A 149 -1.32 -1.11 -0.76
C GLY A 149 -2.46 -0.09 -0.74
N PRO A 150 -3.64 -0.37 -1.35
CA PRO A 150 -4.77 0.56 -1.38
C PRO A 150 -5.39 0.90 -0.02
N ILE A 151 -5.20 0.07 1.01
CA ILE A 151 -5.93 0.17 2.27
C ILE A 151 -5.03 -0.06 3.50
N LYS A 152 -3.83 0.50 3.46
CA LYS A 152 -2.84 0.37 4.54
C LYS A 152 -3.26 1.16 5.79
N SER A 153 -3.22 0.51 6.95
CA SER A 153 -3.21 1.20 8.24
C SER A 153 -2.07 0.70 9.12
N TYR A 154 -1.49 1.60 9.87
CA TYR A 154 -0.30 1.36 10.70
C TYR A 154 -0.55 1.91 12.11
N ARG A 155 -0.29 1.12 13.15
CA ARG A 155 -0.07 1.69 14.47
C ARG A 155 1.09 2.68 14.40
N LYS A 156 0.98 3.83 15.01
CA LYS A 156 2.01 4.88 14.97
C LYS A 156 3.39 4.35 15.36
N ASP A 157 3.48 3.60 16.44
CA ASP A 157 4.75 3.04 16.93
C ASP A 157 5.37 2.06 15.91
N CYS A 158 4.54 1.24 15.24
CA CYS A 158 5.01 0.38 14.15
C CYS A 158 5.52 1.21 12.97
N PHE A 159 4.81 2.27 12.59
CA PHE A 159 5.22 3.16 11.50
C PHE A 159 6.59 3.79 11.77
N PHE A 160 6.84 4.24 12.99
CA PHE A 160 8.15 4.77 13.39
C PHE A 160 9.22 3.67 13.50
N ALA A 161 8.90 2.51 14.09
CA ALA A 161 9.84 1.41 14.24
C ALA A 161 10.38 0.90 12.89
N MET A 162 9.55 0.88 11.85
CA MET A 162 9.99 0.53 10.49
C MET A 162 10.59 1.73 9.71
N ASN A 163 10.75 2.88 10.36
CA ASN A 163 11.25 4.11 9.77
C ASN A 163 10.44 4.57 8.54
N GLY A 164 9.11 4.45 8.62
CA GLY A 164 8.16 4.85 7.60
C GLY A 164 8.20 4.02 6.31
N LEU A 165 7.62 4.58 5.25
CA LEU A 165 7.51 3.94 3.93
C LEU A 165 8.72 4.24 3.06
N ARG A 166 9.14 3.29 2.24
CA ARG A 166 10.21 3.47 1.25
C ARG A 166 9.62 3.94 -0.08
N SER A 167 10.13 5.06 -0.60
CA SER A 167 9.67 5.63 -1.89
C SER A 167 10.23 4.86 -3.09
N VAL A 168 9.90 3.58 -3.19
CA VAL A 168 10.33 2.68 -4.26
C VAL A 168 9.22 1.74 -4.71
N LEU A 169 9.36 1.15 -5.87
CA LEU A 169 8.46 0.09 -6.31
C LEU A 169 8.54 -1.11 -5.35
N GLY A 170 7.38 -1.58 -4.89
CA GLY A 170 7.26 -2.66 -3.90
C GLY A 170 7.22 -2.19 -2.45
N TRP A 171 7.09 -0.88 -2.21
CA TRP A 171 6.96 -0.28 -0.89
C TRP A 171 5.92 -1.00 -0.01
N ASP A 172 4.81 -1.42 -0.62
CA ASP A 172 3.67 -2.09 0.04
C ASP A 172 3.94 -3.54 0.46
N ASN A 173 5.08 -4.09 0.05
CA ASN A 173 5.61 -5.36 0.56
C ASN A 173 6.77 -5.11 1.53
N ILE A 174 7.58 -4.09 1.28
CA ILE A 174 8.70 -3.71 2.14
C ILE A 174 8.18 -3.35 3.53
N ASP A 175 7.15 -2.52 3.63
CA ASP A 175 6.55 -2.11 4.90
C ASP A 175 6.07 -3.31 5.75
N VAL A 176 5.42 -4.29 5.12
CA VAL A 176 4.99 -5.53 5.80
C VAL A 176 6.18 -6.31 6.33
N MET A 177 7.25 -6.45 5.55
CA MET A 177 8.46 -7.16 5.99
C MET A 177 9.18 -6.40 7.11
N LEU A 178 9.23 -5.07 7.06
CA LEU A 178 9.83 -4.25 8.11
C LEU A 178 9.00 -4.24 9.41
N ALA A 179 7.67 -4.23 9.31
CA ALA A 179 6.82 -4.39 10.48
C ALA A 179 7.05 -5.76 11.16
N GLN A 180 7.17 -6.85 10.38
CA GLN A 180 7.52 -8.17 10.89
C GLN A 180 8.93 -8.22 11.51
N MET A 181 9.92 -7.54 10.92
CA MET A 181 11.27 -7.41 11.48
C MET A 181 11.25 -6.80 12.89
N ASN A 182 10.35 -5.82 13.09
CA ASN A 182 10.16 -5.15 14.37
C ASN A 182 9.14 -5.88 15.28
N SER A 183 8.86 -7.16 15.02
CA SER A 183 8.01 -8.04 15.85
C SER A 183 6.55 -7.60 15.97
N TYR A 184 6.04 -6.84 15.00
CA TYR A 184 4.63 -6.48 14.93
C TYR A 184 3.82 -7.51 14.15
N ASP A 185 2.60 -7.75 14.62
CA ASP A 185 1.60 -8.59 13.95
C ASP A 185 0.95 -7.84 12.78
N ILE A 186 0.73 -8.59 11.70
CA ILE A 186 0.05 -8.11 10.49
C ILE A 186 -1.29 -8.83 10.39
N ILE A 187 -2.39 -8.10 10.52
CA ILE A 187 -3.74 -8.69 10.60
C ILE A 187 -4.59 -8.25 9.41
N THR A 188 -5.22 -9.22 8.76
CA THR A 188 -6.26 -8.98 7.76
C THR A 188 -7.59 -9.53 8.24
N ILE A 189 -8.59 -8.68 8.35
CA ILE A 189 -9.95 -9.03 8.77
C ILE A 189 -10.68 -9.64 7.56
N LYS A 190 -10.88 -10.96 7.56
CA LYS A 190 -11.35 -11.71 6.37
C LYS A 190 -12.80 -11.45 5.97
N ASN A 191 -13.64 -11.08 6.91
CA ASN A 191 -15.05 -10.74 6.69
C ASN A 191 -15.29 -9.23 6.51
N LEU A 192 -14.23 -8.45 6.52
CA LEU A 192 -14.24 -7.02 6.22
C LEU A 192 -13.63 -6.79 4.84
N TRP A 193 -14.35 -6.13 3.92
CA TRP A 193 -13.84 -5.88 2.59
C TRP A 193 -14.28 -4.53 2.03
N VAL A 194 -13.46 -4.01 1.14
CA VAL A 194 -13.67 -2.76 0.44
C VAL A 194 -13.90 -3.00 -1.05
N LYS A 195 -14.55 -2.08 -1.71
CA LYS A 195 -14.71 -2.05 -3.17
C LYS A 195 -13.59 -1.21 -3.78
N HIS A 196 -12.82 -1.80 -4.68
CA HIS A 196 -11.80 -1.11 -5.47
C HIS A 196 -12.36 -0.87 -6.87
N LEU A 197 -12.50 0.39 -7.25
CA LEU A 197 -13.20 0.77 -8.48
C LEU A 197 -12.39 0.47 -9.74
N ARG A 198 -11.06 0.39 -9.61
CA ARG A 198 -10.15 0.06 -10.72
C ARG A 198 -9.22 -1.09 -10.32
N PRO A 199 -9.02 -2.11 -11.18
CA PRO A 199 -8.07 -3.19 -10.89
C PRO A 199 -6.66 -2.67 -10.70
N THR A 200 -5.95 -3.18 -9.69
CA THR A 200 -4.56 -2.83 -9.41
C THR A 200 -3.67 -3.08 -10.63
N ALA A 201 -2.77 -2.15 -10.93
CA ALA A 201 -1.79 -2.24 -12.02
C ALA A 201 -2.38 -2.42 -13.44
N TYR A 202 -3.64 -2.02 -13.66
CA TYR A 202 -4.28 -2.06 -14.98
C TYR A 202 -3.40 -1.46 -16.10
N LYS A 203 -2.72 -0.34 -15.83
CA LYS A 203 -1.88 0.40 -16.80
C LYS A 203 -0.54 -0.28 -17.14
N TYR A 204 -0.14 -1.36 -16.44
CA TYR A 204 1.26 -1.86 -16.49
C TYR A 204 1.41 -3.35 -16.83
N LYS A 205 0.39 -3.96 -17.44
CA LYS A 205 0.42 -5.41 -17.78
C LYS A 205 1.62 -5.79 -18.67
N SER A 206 1.99 -4.94 -19.64
CA SER A 206 3.11 -5.18 -20.56
C SER A 206 4.51 -5.07 -19.92
N GLN A 207 4.63 -4.35 -18.77
CA GLN A 207 5.90 -4.12 -18.08
C GLN A 207 6.08 -4.98 -16.82
N LYS A 208 5.24 -6.00 -16.66
CA LYS A 208 5.19 -6.81 -15.42
C LYS A 208 6.53 -7.44 -15.07
N ALA A 209 7.22 -8.03 -16.04
CA ALA A 209 8.50 -8.71 -15.82
C ALA A 209 9.63 -7.72 -15.49
N GLU A 210 9.67 -6.55 -16.15
CA GLU A 210 10.64 -5.49 -15.86
C GLU A 210 10.44 -4.95 -14.43
N LYS A 211 9.21 -4.65 -14.06
CA LYS A 211 8.88 -4.19 -12.71
C LYS A 211 9.18 -5.23 -11.64
N LEU A 212 9.06 -6.50 -11.96
CA LEU A 212 9.43 -7.58 -11.04
C LEU A 212 10.94 -7.59 -10.76
N GLY A 213 11.78 -7.33 -11.77
CA GLY A 213 13.23 -7.20 -11.61
C GLY A 213 13.61 -6.00 -10.73
N GLU A 214 13.03 -4.84 -11.01
CA GLU A 214 13.19 -3.64 -10.17
C GLU A 214 12.74 -3.89 -8.72
N TYR A 215 11.59 -4.54 -8.53
CA TYR A 215 11.10 -4.93 -7.20
C TYR A 215 12.10 -5.83 -6.46
N PHE A 216 12.66 -6.85 -7.11
CA PHE A 216 13.64 -7.74 -6.48
C PHE A 216 14.91 -7.00 -6.07
N TYR A 217 15.33 -6.01 -6.86
CA TYR A 217 16.41 -5.12 -6.49
C TYR A 217 16.06 -4.28 -5.26
N ASN A 218 14.92 -3.59 -5.29
CA ASN A 218 14.49 -2.68 -4.23
C ASN A 218 14.32 -3.35 -2.86
N ILE A 219 13.92 -4.63 -2.83
CA ILE A 219 13.87 -5.43 -1.59
C ILE A 219 15.23 -6.02 -1.19
N GLY A 220 16.32 -5.68 -1.89
CA GLY A 220 17.68 -6.04 -1.55
C GLY A 220 18.05 -7.51 -1.79
N LEU A 221 17.39 -8.24 -2.72
CA LEU A 221 17.78 -9.61 -3.04
C LEU A 221 19.22 -9.63 -3.60
N ASN A 222 19.97 -10.68 -3.25
CA ASN A 222 21.22 -11.01 -3.93
C ASN A 222 20.93 -11.81 -5.21
N LEU A 223 21.94 -11.96 -6.06
CA LEU A 223 21.81 -12.63 -7.35
C LEU A 223 21.19 -14.04 -7.26
N PRO A 224 21.63 -14.95 -6.35
CA PRO A 224 21.03 -16.26 -6.23
C PRO A 224 19.53 -16.22 -5.88
N LEU A 225 19.12 -15.38 -4.94
CA LEU A 225 17.71 -15.25 -4.55
C LEU A 225 16.87 -14.61 -5.66
N ALA A 226 17.42 -13.64 -6.39
CA ALA A 226 16.76 -13.05 -7.55
C ALA A 226 16.56 -14.08 -8.67
N MET A 227 17.56 -14.91 -8.96
CA MET A 227 17.46 -15.99 -9.95
C MET A 227 16.38 -17.02 -9.56
N VAL A 228 16.38 -17.52 -8.33
CA VAL A 228 15.37 -18.46 -7.84
C VAL A 228 13.95 -17.86 -7.88
N SER A 229 13.81 -16.61 -7.47
CA SER A 229 12.53 -15.90 -7.47
C SER A 229 12.02 -15.65 -8.88
N SER A 230 12.90 -15.26 -9.80
CA SER A 230 12.59 -15.06 -11.23
C SER A 230 12.18 -16.37 -11.90
N ALA A 231 12.94 -17.45 -11.67
CA ALA A 231 12.62 -18.79 -12.20
C ALA A 231 11.24 -19.27 -11.72
N LYS A 232 10.95 -19.10 -10.42
CA LYS A 232 9.64 -19.45 -9.85
C LYS A 232 8.48 -18.66 -10.48
N SER A 233 8.67 -17.35 -10.71
CA SER A 233 7.66 -16.50 -11.35
C SER A 233 7.43 -16.93 -12.80
N SER A 234 8.50 -17.11 -13.57
CA SER A 234 8.46 -17.52 -14.97
C SER A 234 7.81 -18.88 -15.17
N PHE A 235 8.11 -19.83 -14.29
CA PHE A 235 7.47 -21.16 -14.29
C PHE A 235 5.96 -21.04 -14.03
N LYS A 236 5.57 -20.25 -13.02
CA LYS A 236 4.15 -19.99 -12.71
C LYS A 236 3.39 -19.38 -13.89
N ASN A 237 4.03 -18.45 -14.61
CA ASN A 237 3.44 -17.73 -15.74
C ASN A 237 3.64 -18.49 -17.08
N ARG A 238 4.31 -19.65 -17.08
CA ARG A 238 4.65 -20.45 -18.27
C ARG A 238 5.37 -19.65 -19.36
N SER A 239 6.28 -18.75 -18.95
CA SER A 239 6.99 -17.85 -19.87
C SER A 239 8.48 -17.78 -19.54
N PHE A 240 9.31 -18.44 -20.35
CA PHE A 240 10.77 -18.36 -20.20
C PHE A 240 11.34 -16.97 -20.46
N SER A 241 10.74 -16.21 -21.37
CA SER A 241 11.18 -14.84 -21.67
C SER A 241 11.06 -13.91 -20.46
N GLU A 242 10.05 -14.12 -19.59
CA GLU A 242 9.90 -13.34 -18.36
C GLU A 242 11.11 -13.49 -17.42
N PHE A 243 11.76 -14.66 -17.37
CA PHE A 243 12.97 -14.85 -16.57
C PHE A 243 14.08 -13.91 -17.01
N PHE A 244 14.39 -13.87 -18.31
CA PHE A 244 15.47 -13.05 -18.84
C PHE A 244 15.16 -11.55 -18.71
N ILE A 245 13.92 -11.14 -18.98
CA ILE A 245 13.49 -9.74 -18.82
C ILE A 245 13.62 -9.31 -17.36
N THR A 246 13.15 -10.14 -16.40
CA THR A 246 13.24 -9.87 -14.97
C THR A 246 14.68 -9.77 -14.51
N MET A 247 15.54 -10.70 -14.95
CA MET A 247 16.97 -10.70 -14.57
C MET A 247 17.72 -9.53 -15.20
N LYS A 248 17.45 -9.19 -16.47
CA LYS A 248 18.01 -8.01 -17.12
C LYS A 248 17.64 -6.74 -16.36
N SER A 249 16.35 -6.57 -16.00
CA SER A 249 15.88 -5.44 -15.22
C SER A 249 16.52 -5.39 -13.83
N PHE A 250 16.64 -6.53 -13.13
CA PHE A 250 17.31 -6.60 -11.83
C PHE A 250 18.78 -6.14 -11.90
N LEU A 251 19.52 -6.62 -12.90
CA LEU A 251 20.95 -6.32 -13.07
C LEU A 251 21.22 -4.89 -13.57
N SER A 252 20.25 -4.26 -14.23
CA SER A 252 20.37 -2.88 -14.72
C SER A 252 20.13 -1.83 -13.64
N GLN A 253 19.68 -2.21 -12.45
CA GLN A 253 19.46 -1.26 -11.36
C GLN A 253 20.79 -0.78 -10.76
N ASN A 254 20.94 0.53 -10.62
CA ASN A 254 22.14 1.18 -10.07
C ASN A 254 21.83 2.23 -8.99
N LYS A 255 20.55 2.40 -8.61
CA LYS A 255 20.14 3.35 -7.57
C LYS A 255 20.52 2.83 -6.20
N PRO A 256 20.87 3.71 -5.23
CA PRO A 256 21.07 3.30 -3.84
C PRO A 256 19.82 2.62 -3.28
N LEU A 257 20.00 1.52 -2.56
CA LEU A 257 18.92 0.86 -1.84
C LEU A 257 18.43 1.75 -0.70
N GLN A 258 17.11 1.84 -0.52
CA GLN A 258 16.49 2.56 0.60
C GLN A 258 16.32 1.67 1.85
N LEU A 259 17.17 0.64 1.99
CA LEU A 259 17.14 -0.32 3.08
C LEU A 259 18.50 -0.37 3.76
N THR A 260 18.52 -0.53 5.07
CA THR A 260 19.75 -0.79 5.84
C THR A 260 20.26 -2.20 5.60
N GLN A 261 21.52 -2.47 5.98
CA GLN A 261 22.09 -3.83 5.85
C GLN A 261 21.33 -4.87 6.71
N GLU A 262 20.82 -4.47 7.86
CA GLU A 262 20.03 -5.33 8.75
C GLU A 262 18.66 -5.67 8.12
N GLU A 263 17.98 -4.68 7.55
CA GLU A 263 16.72 -4.87 6.83
C GLU A 263 16.91 -5.81 5.63
N ILE A 264 17.96 -5.59 4.85
CA ILE A 264 18.32 -6.46 3.72
C ILE A 264 18.58 -7.89 4.19
N LYS A 265 19.35 -8.08 5.27
CA LYS A 265 19.63 -9.40 5.84
C LYS A 265 18.34 -10.09 6.28
N PHE A 266 17.46 -9.38 6.98
CA PHE A 266 16.16 -9.90 7.40
C PHE A 266 15.31 -10.34 6.21
N ILE A 267 15.17 -9.47 5.19
CA ILE A 267 14.38 -9.75 3.99
C ILE A 267 14.93 -10.96 3.22
N ARG A 268 16.24 -11.07 3.07
CA ARG A 268 16.90 -12.23 2.44
C ARG A 268 16.62 -13.52 3.20
N ASN A 269 16.68 -13.49 4.51
CA ASN A 269 16.34 -14.65 5.37
C ASN A 269 14.88 -15.05 5.20
N LEU A 270 13.95 -14.08 5.23
CA LEU A 270 12.52 -14.31 5.03
C LEU A 270 12.20 -14.90 3.64
N ARG A 271 12.98 -14.54 2.63
CA ARG A 271 12.82 -14.99 1.24
C ARG A 271 13.58 -16.26 0.90
N ASN A 272 14.49 -16.72 1.76
CA ASN A 272 15.29 -17.92 1.53
C ASN A 272 14.43 -19.19 1.61
N PRO A 273 14.34 -19.99 0.52
CA PRO A 273 13.55 -21.22 0.51
C PRO A 273 14.02 -22.27 1.55
N LEU A 274 15.33 -22.31 1.81
CA LEU A 274 15.91 -23.30 2.76
C LEU A 274 15.48 -23.00 4.20
N GLN A 275 15.42 -21.73 4.60
CA GLN A 275 14.94 -21.37 5.95
C GLN A 275 13.45 -21.64 6.14
N LYS A 276 12.63 -21.55 5.07
CA LYS A 276 11.21 -21.90 5.16
C LYS A 276 10.97 -23.41 5.40
N ILE A 277 11.92 -24.24 5.03
CA ILE A 277 11.85 -25.69 5.30
C ILE A 277 12.24 -25.98 6.74
N LEU A 278 13.29 -25.31 7.24
CA LEU A 278 13.78 -25.48 8.61
C LEU A 278 12.79 -24.97 9.68
N ASN A 279 12.06 -23.89 9.41
CA ASN A 279 11.07 -23.32 10.34
C ASN A 279 9.70 -24.03 10.31
N LYS A 280 9.53 -25.11 9.52
CA LYS A 280 8.32 -25.95 9.50
C LYS A 280 8.48 -27.27 10.28
N GLN A 281 9.64 -27.51 10.86
CA GLN A 281 9.93 -28.57 11.85
C GLN A 281 9.82 -27.98 13.26
#